data_7cad8d805d92a2318e24dab393d73277
#
_entry.id   7cad8d805d92a2318e24dab393d73277
#
_cell.length_a   1.000
_cell.length_b   1.000
_cell.length_c   1.000
_cell.angle_alpha   90.00
_cell.angle_beta   90.00
_cell.angle_gamma   90.00
#
_symmetry.space_group_name_H-M   'P 1'
#
loop_
_entity.id
_entity.type
_entity.pdbx_description
1 polymer ?
#
loop_
_entity_poly.entity_id
_entity_poly.type
_entity_poly.pdbx_seq_one_letter_code
_entity_poly.pdbx_strand_id
1 'polypeptide(L)'
;MSDAGRRVRVALIALWFVVAVLALTWMLAGIPLRSAREALLDGKAEEAASRLQLWSRARLRPHDYEQLLSASLLMAGQREAADEWLGRVARRPPDWFPAIDKQEVGRLMINRGLYSDFLRWDSAVRIRREPEEVRLYRAAAQLGEGRFDEARTTVASIRRSAVDSNRLAALEAGIARRSEGSFPLVLDRTGQPIAIWQIANNDLVAVNADFEPLIDRAWGDLTLEASLGPADTASILETTLDSRIQRAAIAALGSYRGSLVAIDPRTGDLLAAATTRGTGEAVNLAFAGMYEPGGAMAVVTGLAAIEKGEPSIFPLDCPGYLELGGGRLLDWAAHGRIESLEEGVAVSCQVALARLGVETGWPAIESMLERLRFGGSASLGPMDVPLGRRSGPVESAMALAQTSAGHETVRLSALHLAIIASTIANDGTMTFPRLSRGRRSILGEPIGVPSDRLATRVVDAPTARRMAEAMFASATHPRGSARSAVGAGIPSIAVATGIGGDPLGGYDGIAVGFAPAENPTIAFGFVAENAGVADRAAAAILHQFLLGVPFE
;
A
#
# COMPACT_ATOMS: atom_id res chain seq x y z
N MET A 1 62.87 32.79 45.65
CA MET A 1 62.30 32.51 44.34
C MET A 1 62.57 33.71 43.44
N SER A 2 63.34 33.54 42.39
CA SER A 2 63.69 34.62 41.49
C SER A 2 62.46 35.14 40.75
N ASP A 3 62.41 36.41 40.47
CA ASP A 3 61.33 37.09 39.73
C ASP A 3 61.07 36.41 38.35
N ALA A 4 62.10 35.84 37.77
CA ALA A 4 62.03 35.02 36.55
C ALA A 4 61.17 33.75 36.71
N GLY A 5 61.30 33.06 37.84
CA GLY A 5 60.50 31.85 38.12
C GLY A 5 58.99 32.15 38.30
N ARG A 6 58.66 33.32 38.81
CA ARG A 6 57.28 33.79 38.97
C ARG A 6 56.64 34.13 37.65
N ARG A 7 57.39 34.81 36.75
CA ARG A 7 56.93 35.15 35.39
C ARG A 7 56.71 33.90 34.50
N VAL A 8 57.59 32.89 34.62
CA VAL A 8 57.42 31.62 33.90
C VAL A 8 56.17 30.85 34.38
N ARG A 9 55.90 30.80 35.67
CA ARG A 9 54.68 30.17 36.21
C ARG A 9 53.40 30.90 35.77
N VAL A 10 53.39 32.22 35.78
CA VAL A 10 52.24 33.02 35.31
C VAL A 10 52.01 32.80 33.81
N ALA A 11 53.07 32.74 33.00
CA ALA A 11 52.98 32.45 31.58
C ALA A 11 52.44 31.02 31.31
N LEU A 12 52.88 29.99 32.05
CA LEU A 12 52.39 28.60 31.94
C LEU A 12 50.91 28.49 32.37
N ILE A 13 50.49 29.19 33.43
CA ILE A 13 49.09 29.19 33.86
C ILE A 13 48.22 29.90 32.80
N ALA A 14 48.69 31.02 32.24
CA ALA A 14 47.97 31.71 31.17
C ALA A 14 47.86 30.86 29.90
N LEU A 15 48.95 30.17 29.55
CA LEU A 15 48.94 29.22 28.41
C LEU A 15 47.97 28.07 28.68
N TRP A 16 47.98 27.48 29.85
CA TRP A 16 47.04 26.41 30.27
C TRP A 16 45.58 26.88 30.22
N PHE A 17 45.30 28.09 30.69
CA PHE A 17 43.96 28.69 30.63
C PHE A 17 43.53 28.92 29.19
N VAL A 18 44.40 29.43 28.33
CA VAL A 18 44.12 29.58 26.89
C VAL A 18 43.84 28.23 26.24
N VAL A 19 44.65 27.19 26.51
CA VAL A 19 44.47 25.84 25.97
C VAL A 19 43.16 25.24 26.50
N ALA A 20 42.86 25.42 27.81
CA ALA A 20 41.61 24.93 28.41
C ALA A 20 40.36 25.62 27.80
N VAL A 21 40.41 26.93 27.60
CA VAL A 21 39.34 27.70 26.94
C VAL A 21 39.18 27.27 25.48
N LEU A 22 40.28 27.07 24.73
CA LEU A 22 40.22 26.57 23.39
C LEU A 22 39.68 25.15 23.31
N ALA A 23 40.08 24.25 24.23
CA ALA A 23 39.56 22.91 24.33
C ALA A 23 38.06 22.88 24.69
N LEU A 24 37.63 23.73 25.61
CA LEU A 24 36.21 23.87 25.99
C LEU A 24 35.37 24.45 24.85
N THR A 25 35.86 25.46 24.14
CA THR A 25 35.18 26.02 22.97
C THR A 25 35.09 25.01 21.85
N TRP A 26 36.14 24.21 21.63
CA TRP A 26 36.16 23.12 20.63
C TRP A 26 35.20 22.01 21.01
N MET A 27 35.14 21.62 22.28
CA MET A 27 34.21 20.62 22.82
C MET A 27 32.75 21.08 22.72
N LEU A 28 32.48 22.34 23.07
CA LEU A 28 31.13 22.95 22.97
C LEU A 28 30.69 23.10 21.51
N ALA A 29 31.60 23.46 20.60
CA ALA A 29 31.31 23.53 19.16
C ALA A 29 31.06 22.16 18.51
N GLY A 30 31.57 21.07 19.11
CA GLY A 30 31.31 19.69 18.66
C GLY A 30 29.93 19.14 19.03
N ILE A 31 29.25 19.74 20.02
CA ILE A 31 27.92 19.26 20.45
C ILE A 31 26.86 19.42 19.35
N PRO A 32 26.70 20.59 18.71
CA PRO A 32 25.69 20.75 17.66
C PRO A 32 25.98 19.91 16.42
N LEU A 33 27.25 19.65 16.09
CA LEU A 33 27.63 18.77 15.01
C LEU A 33 27.20 17.32 15.27
N ARG A 34 27.47 16.80 16.47
CA ARG A 34 27.04 15.43 16.84
C ARG A 34 25.52 15.32 16.83
N SER A 35 24.83 16.26 17.45
CA SER A 35 23.36 16.28 17.49
C SER A 35 22.72 16.44 16.11
N ALA A 36 23.32 17.24 15.23
CA ALA A 36 22.83 17.36 13.84
C ALA A 36 23.13 16.11 13.02
N ARG A 37 24.29 15.46 13.23
CA ARG A 37 24.62 14.18 12.59
C ARG A 37 23.66 13.08 13.00
N GLU A 38 23.35 12.95 14.28
CA GLU A 38 22.35 12.00 14.79
C GLU A 38 20.97 12.25 14.15
N ALA A 39 20.51 13.52 14.14
CA ALA A 39 19.25 13.88 13.49
C ALA A 39 19.24 13.53 11.98
N LEU A 40 20.37 13.76 11.29
CA LEU A 40 20.49 13.41 9.86
C LEU A 40 20.41 11.89 9.63
N LEU A 41 21.08 11.11 10.49
CA LEU A 41 21.05 9.65 10.45
C LEU A 41 19.65 9.08 10.74
N ASP A 42 18.92 9.71 11.67
CA ASP A 42 17.52 9.42 11.98
C ASP A 42 16.53 9.85 10.88
N GLY A 43 17.04 10.43 9.80
CA GLY A 43 16.19 10.87 8.69
C GLY A 43 15.59 12.27 8.83
N LYS A 44 15.89 13.00 9.90
CA LYS A 44 15.34 14.32 10.25
C LYS A 44 16.22 15.45 9.67
N ALA A 45 16.26 15.54 8.34
CA ALA A 45 17.16 16.46 7.65
C ALA A 45 16.88 17.95 7.95
N GLU A 46 15.61 18.34 8.05
CA GLU A 46 15.23 19.72 8.42
C GLU A 46 15.69 20.08 9.83
N GLU A 47 15.54 19.16 10.79
CA GLU A 47 16.00 19.34 12.16
C GLU A 47 17.52 19.44 12.22
N ALA A 48 18.24 18.62 11.47
CA ALA A 48 19.70 18.71 11.35
C ALA A 48 20.15 20.05 10.75
N ALA A 49 19.49 20.51 9.68
CA ALA A 49 19.77 21.81 9.07
C ALA A 49 19.48 22.97 10.03
N SER A 50 18.34 22.97 10.72
CA SER A 50 17.96 24.03 11.66
C SER A 50 18.93 24.13 12.85
N ARG A 51 19.34 23.01 13.41
CA ARG A 51 20.34 22.95 14.50
C ARG A 51 21.69 23.57 14.07
N LEU A 52 22.11 23.31 12.84
CA LEU A 52 23.35 23.88 12.30
C LEU A 52 23.20 25.36 11.92
N GLN A 53 22.07 25.77 11.33
CA GLN A 53 21.83 27.18 10.94
C GLN A 53 21.93 28.14 12.10
N LEU A 54 21.55 27.74 13.33
CA LEU A 54 21.74 28.55 14.54
C LEU A 54 23.20 28.95 14.77
N TRP A 55 24.15 28.14 14.32
CA TRP A 55 25.60 28.38 14.44
C TRP A 55 26.22 29.03 13.20
N SER A 56 25.42 29.34 12.18
CA SER A 56 25.90 29.92 10.92
C SER A 56 26.65 31.24 11.08
N ARG A 57 26.39 31.99 12.17
CA ARG A 57 27.03 33.26 12.49
C ARG A 57 28.26 33.14 13.41
N ALA A 58 28.58 31.96 13.92
CA ALA A 58 29.72 31.76 14.78
C ALA A 58 31.04 31.94 14.01
N ARG A 59 32.02 32.68 14.57
CA ARG A 59 33.32 32.91 13.93
C ARG A 59 34.25 31.69 13.96
N LEU A 60 34.08 30.82 14.95
CA LEU A 60 34.83 29.57 15.11
C LEU A 60 33.89 28.42 14.79
N ARG A 61 34.03 27.85 13.61
CA ARG A 61 33.26 26.70 13.15
C ARG A 61 34.19 25.52 12.95
N PRO A 62 33.79 24.30 13.40
CA PRO A 62 34.49 23.09 13.05
C PRO A 62 34.54 22.91 11.53
N HIS A 63 35.58 22.25 11.04
CA HIS A 63 35.84 22.10 9.61
C HIS A 63 34.68 21.40 8.87
N ASP A 64 33.96 20.51 9.55
CA ASP A 64 32.91 19.66 9.00
C ASP A 64 31.54 20.31 8.97
N TYR A 65 31.42 21.47 9.61
CA TYR A 65 30.15 22.18 9.75
C TYR A 65 29.51 22.47 8.38
N GLU A 66 30.29 23.01 7.44
CA GLU A 66 29.79 23.42 6.13
C GLU A 66 29.41 22.21 5.26
N GLN A 67 30.12 21.08 5.41
CA GLN A 67 29.83 19.83 4.71
C GLN A 67 28.51 19.24 5.23
N LEU A 68 28.33 19.16 6.56
CA LEU A 68 27.13 18.62 7.17
C LEU A 68 25.91 19.51 6.92
N LEU A 69 26.08 20.82 7.01
CA LEU A 69 25.00 21.75 6.74
C LEU A 69 24.55 21.68 5.28
N SER A 70 25.46 21.66 4.31
CA SER A 70 25.10 21.53 2.90
C SER A 70 24.41 20.19 2.60
N ALA A 71 24.87 19.08 3.19
CA ALA A 71 24.20 17.80 3.07
C ALA A 71 22.78 17.82 3.66
N SER A 72 22.63 18.39 4.88
CA SER A 72 21.32 18.50 5.56
C SER A 72 20.34 19.36 4.76
N LEU A 73 20.79 20.49 4.21
CA LEU A 73 19.98 21.38 3.39
C LEU A 73 19.51 20.69 2.09
N LEU A 74 20.41 19.97 1.40
CA LEU A 74 20.05 19.21 0.20
C LEU A 74 19.01 18.13 0.53
N MET A 75 19.21 17.38 1.61
CA MET A 75 18.29 16.33 2.04
C MET A 75 16.94 16.87 2.55
N ALA A 76 16.90 18.14 2.98
CA ALA A 76 15.69 18.88 3.33
C ALA A 76 15.03 19.58 2.11
N GLY A 77 15.56 19.41 0.89
CA GLY A 77 15.05 20.05 -0.32
C GLY A 77 15.38 21.54 -0.48
N GLN A 78 16.20 22.11 0.41
CA GLN A 78 16.57 23.53 0.43
C GLN A 78 17.80 23.78 -0.45
N ARG A 79 17.67 23.53 -1.75
CA ARG A 79 18.79 23.53 -2.72
C ARG A 79 19.49 24.87 -2.86
N GLU A 80 18.74 25.97 -2.94
CA GLU A 80 19.32 27.32 -3.06
C GLU A 80 20.16 27.70 -1.83
N ALA A 81 19.68 27.37 -0.64
CA ALA A 81 20.42 27.59 0.59
C ALA A 81 21.69 26.72 0.65
N ALA A 82 21.63 25.50 0.12
CA ALA A 82 22.75 24.59 0.08
C ALA A 82 23.87 25.08 -0.87
N ASP A 83 23.55 25.77 -1.97
CA ASP A 83 24.49 26.22 -2.98
C ASP A 83 25.55 27.20 -2.43
N GLU A 84 25.15 28.10 -1.53
CA GLU A 84 26.10 29.00 -0.87
C GLU A 84 27.17 28.21 -0.10
N TRP A 85 26.74 27.17 0.64
CA TRP A 85 27.63 26.34 1.45
C TRP A 85 28.49 25.40 0.59
N LEU A 86 27.92 24.81 -0.45
CA LEU A 86 28.67 24.02 -1.41
C LEU A 86 29.77 24.81 -2.08
N GLY A 87 29.52 26.09 -2.45
CA GLY A 87 30.53 26.98 -2.99
C GLY A 87 31.67 27.25 -2.01
N ARG A 88 31.41 27.29 -0.70
CA ARG A 88 32.46 27.43 0.33
C ARG A 88 33.26 26.14 0.49
N VAL A 89 32.60 25.00 0.57
CA VAL A 89 33.25 23.68 0.68
C VAL A 89 34.14 23.40 -0.52
N ALA A 90 33.69 23.68 -1.75
CA ALA A 90 34.45 23.43 -2.97
C ALA A 90 35.76 24.22 -3.07
N ARG A 91 35.86 25.40 -2.42
CA ARG A 91 37.07 26.24 -2.40
C ARG A 91 38.14 25.74 -1.42
N ARG A 92 37.80 24.80 -0.53
CA ARG A 92 38.76 24.28 0.45
C ARG A 92 39.67 23.21 -0.18
N PRO A 93 40.90 23.06 0.35
CA PRO A 93 41.77 21.97 -0.06
C PRO A 93 41.15 20.63 0.34
N PRO A 94 41.50 19.53 -0.36
CA PRO A 94 41.05 18.20 0.00
C PRO A 94 41.44 17.81 1.42
N ASP A 95 40.46 17.33 2.21
CA ASP A 95 40.67 16.97 3.59
C ASP A 95 41.45 15.65 3.74
N TRP A 96 42.32 15.57 4.74
CA TRP A 96 43.04 14.35 5.10
C TRP A 96 42.14 13.37 5.90
N PHE A 97 41.30 13.92 6.75
CA PHE A 97 40.36 13.20 7.59
C PHE A 97 38.98 13.83 7.40
N PRO A 98 38.07 13.20 6.67
CA PRO A 98 36.72 13.69 6.58
C PRO A 98 36.07 13.49 7.94
N ALA A 99 35.66 14.52 8.56
CA ALA A 99 34.97 14.44 9.84
C ALA A 99 33.49 14.03 9.68
N ILE A 100 32.99 14.09 8.47
CA ILE A 100 31.76 13.46 8.07
C ILE A 100 32.12 12.21 7.28
N ASP A 101 31.55 11.09 7.67
CA ASP A 101 31.65 9.88 6.89
C ASP A 101 30.92 10.08 5.56
N LYS A 102 31.69 10.38 4.50
CA LYS A 102 31.17 10.57 3.14
C LYS A 102 30.39 9.34 2.65
N GLN A 103 30.69 8.15 3.18
CA GLN A 103 29.93 6.93 2.92
C GLN A 103 28.52 7.02 3.52
N GLU A 104 28.39 7.51 4.74
CA GLU A 104 27.13 7.58 5.46
C GLU A 104 26.16 8.56 4.78
N VAL A 105 26.65 9.77 4.43
CA VAL A 105 25.85 10.74 3.67
C VAL A 105 25.50 10.20 2.29
N GLY A 106 26.47 9.57 1.60
CA GLY A 106 26.22 8.94 0.30
C GLY A 106 25.11 7.88 0.38
N ARG A 107 25.18 6.98 1.35
CA ARG A 107 24.15 5.97 1.58
C ARG A 107 22.77 6.58 1.81
N LEU A 108 22.68 7.60 2.66
CA LEU A 108 21.41 8.26 2.98
C LEU A 108 20.80 8.95 1.76
N MET A 109 21.61 9.65 0.96
CA MET A 109 21.13 10.33 -0.24
C MET A 109 20.72 9.35 -1.35
N ILE A 110 21.52 8.29 -1.58
CA ILE A 110 21.20 7.26 -2.59
C ILE A 110 19.92 6.52 -2.21
N ASN A 111 19.75 6.13 -0.94
CA ASN A 111 18.55 5.44 -0.48
C ASN A 111 17.27 6.31 -0.52
N ARG A 112 17.43 7.63 -0.66
CA ARG A 112 16.32 8.57 -0.85
C ARG A 112 16.12 9.01 -2.30
N GLY A 113 16.88 8.46 -3.25
CA GLY A 113 16.83 8.85 -4.64
C GLY A 113 17.34 10.27 -4.93
N LEU A 114 18.10 10.88 -4.01
CA LEU A 114 18.66 12.23 -4.16
C LEU A 114 19.95 12.20 -4.98
N TYR A 115 19.91 11.65 -6.18
CA TYR A 115 21.09 11.37 -7.00
C TYR A 115 21.78 12.65 -7.48
N SER A 116 21.05 13.57 -8.05
CA SER A 116 21.55 14.88 -8.49
C SER A 116 22.18 15.65 -7.33
N ASP A 117 21.49 15.69 -6.19
CA ASP A 117 21.96 16.38 -4.99
C ASP A 117 23.23 15.73 -4.42
N PHE A 118 23.29 14.38 -4.44
CA PHE A 118 24.50 13.67 -4.04
C PHE A 118 25.67 13.98 -4.97
N LEU A 119 25.50 13.94 -6.29
CA LEU A 119 26.59 14.26 -7.23
C LEU A 119 27.12 15.68 -7.07
N ARG A 120 26.24 16.66 -6.80
CA ARG A 120 26.63 18.04 -6.48
C ARG A 120 27.45 18.11 -5.20
N TRP A 121 26.97 17.47 -4.13
CA TRP A 121 27.65 17.44 -2.84
C TRP A 121 28.96 16.68 -2.92
N ASP A 122 28.99 15.52 -3.56
CA ASP A 122 30.14 14.66 -3.76
C ASP A 122 31.28 15.37 -4.51
N SER A 123 30.94 16.15 -5.54
CA SER A 123 31.91 16.93 -6.31
C SER A 123 32.53 18.08 -5.50
N ALA A 124 31.80 18.67 -4.57
CA ALA A 124 32.24 19.75 -3.71
C ALA A 124 33.11 19.23 -2.54
N VAL A 125 32.75 18.10 -1.96
CA VAL A 125 33.43 17.50 -0.79
C VAL A 125 34.56 16.59 -1.26
N ARG A 126 35.78 17.17 -1.40
CA ARG A 126 36.94 16.44 -1.86
C ARG A 126 37.75 15.88 -0.69
N ILE A 127 38.10 14.57 -0.76
CA ILE A 127 38.95 13.89 0.21
C ILE A 127 40.15 13.24 -0.48
N ARG A 128 41.30 13.18 0.18
CA ARG A 128 42.56 12.65 -0.43
C ARG A 128 42.54 11.14 -0.60
N ARG A 129 41.92 10.42 0.34
CA ARG A 129 41.77 8.96 0.28
C ARG A 129 40.28 8.64 0.29
N GLU A 130 39.69 8.60 -0.89
CA GLU A 130 38.29 8.31 -1.04
C GLU A 130 38.03 6.82 -0.85
N PRO A 131 37.09 6.44 0.06
CA PRO A 131 36.64 5.06 0.20
C PRO A 131 36.00 4.55 -1.09
N GLU A 132 36.20 3.26 -1.41
CA GLU A 132 35.62 2.64 -2.60
C GLU A 132 34.08 2.66 -2.58
N GLU A 133 33.47 2.57 -1.41
CA GLU A 133 32.02 2.71 -1.21
C GLU A 133 31.47 4.04 -1.73
N VAL A 134 32.23 5.15 -1.62
CA VAL A 134 31.81 6.45 -2.16
C VAL A 134 31.75 6.41 -3.69
N ARG A 135 32.66 5.66 -4.33
CA ARG A 135 32.62 5.43 -5.78
C ARG A 135 31.41 4.59 -6.17
N LEU A 136 31.05 3.60 -5.34
CA LEU A 136 29.84 2.81 -5.54
C LEU A 136 28.59 3.71 -5.51
N TYR A 137 28.48 4.60 -4.53
CA TYR A 137 27.37 5.55 -4.45
C TYR A 137 27.38 6.57 -5.60
N ARG A 138 28.57 7.02 -6.04
CA ARG A 138 28.70 7.90 -7.20
C ARG A 138 28.21 7.21 -8.47
N ALA A 139 28.60 5.98 -8.72
CA ALA A 139 28.12 5.21 -9.86
C ALA A 139 26.61 4.96 -9.79
N ALA A 140 26.08 4.69 -8.59
CA ALA A 140 24.63 4.56 -8.37
C ALA A 140 23.89 5.88 -8.68
N ALA A 141 24.43 7.02 -8.24
CA ALA A 141 23.85 8.32 -8.54
C ALA A 141 23.91 8.66 -10.03
N GLN A 142 25.04 8.37 -10.70
CA GLN A 142 25.19 8.54 -12.15
C GLN A 142 24.18 7.68 -12.91
N LEU A 143 23.97 6.44 -12.48
CA LEU A 143 22.95 5.55 -13.02
C LEU A 143 21.54 6.12 -12.81
N GLY A 144 21.24 6.63 -11.60
CA GLY A 144 19.97 7.28 -11.27
C GLY A 144 19.67 8.50 -12.15
N GLU A 145 20.70 9.27 -12.54
CA GLU A 145 20.60 10.43 -13.43
C GLU A 145 20.68 10.08 -14.92
N GLY A 146 20.67 8.79 -15.28
CA GLY A 146 20.77 8.35 -16.67
C GLY A 146 22.16 8.52 -17.33
N ARG A 147 23.21 8.77 -16.54
CA ARG A 147 24.59 8.92 -17.02
C ARG A 147 25.29 7.56 -17.12
N PHE A 148 24.80 6.71 -18.02
CA PHE A 148 25.20 5.29 -18.09
C PHE A 148 26.68 5.06 -18.33
N ASP A 149 27.29 5.83 -19.23
CA ASP A 149 28.70 5.68 -19.56
C ASP A 149 29.63 6.15 -18.43
N GLU A 150 29.23 7.21 -17.72
CA GLU A 150 29.94 7.66 -16.52
C GLU A 150 29.82 6.61 -15.40
N ALA A 151 28.63 6.07 -15.18
CA ALA A 151 28.40 5.01 -14.18
C ALA A 151 29.24 3.78 -14.49
N ARG A 152 29.29 3.34 -15.74
CA ARG A 152 30.11 2.20 -16.20
C ARG A 152 31.60 2.46 -15.97
N THR A 153 32.07 3.64 -16.31
CA THR A 153 33.48 4.05 -16.09
C THR A 153 33.82 4.08 -14.61
N THR A 154 32.93 4.62 -13.78
CA THR A 154 33.12 4.68 -12.33
C THR A 154 33.14 3.27 -11.73
N VAL A 155 32.22 2.37 -12.10
CA VAL A 155 32.20 0.97 -11.66
C VAL A 155 33.49 0.25 -12.03
N ALA A 156 34.00 0.44 -13.25
CA ALA A 156 35.27 -0.17 -13.69
C ALA A 156 36.46 0.26 -12.84
N SER A 157 36.41 1.43 -12.19
CA SER A 157 37.45 1.95 -11.30
C SER A 157 37.37 1.39 -9.85
N ILE A 158 36.29 0.70 -9.48
CA ILE A 158 36.07 0.18 -8.13
C ILE A 158 36.90 -1.09 -7.89
N ARG A 159 37.60 -1.12 -6.77
CA ARG A 159 38.27 -2.33 -6.30
C ARG A 159 37.24 -3.29 -5.72
N ARG A 160 36.89 -4.36 -6.46
CA ARG A 160 35.81 -5.29 -6.14
C ARG A 160 35.89 -5.91 -4.73
N SER A 161 37.12 -6.16 -4.24
CA SER A 161 37.33 -6.73 -2.89
C SER A 161 37.11 -5.74 -1.74
N ALA A 162 36.88 -4.47 -2.03
CA ALA A 162 36.75 -3.40 -1.04
C ALA A 162 35.30 -2.88 -0.90
N VAL A 163 34.34 -3.46 -1.64
CA VAL A 163 32.91 -3.13 -1.59
C VAL A 163 32.08 -4.40 -1.44
N ASP A 164 30.84 -4.24 -1.01
CA ASP A 164 29.90 -5.37 -0.94
C ASP A 164 29.60 -5.93 -2.33
N SER A 165 29.77 -7.24 -2.50
CA SER A 165 29.61 -7.92 -3.79
C SER A 165 28.19 -7.90 -4.31
N ASN A 166 27.18 -7.96 -3.42
CA ASN A 166 25.77 -7.95 -3.82
C ASN A 166 25.35 -6.57 -4.33
N ARG A 167 25.80 -5.52 -3.65
CA ARG A 167 25.56 -4.13 -4.07
C ARG A 167 26.22 -3.82 -5.42
N LEU A 168 27.44 -4.27 -5.60
CA LEU A 168 28.16 -4.09 -6.87
C LEU A 168 27.45 -4.85 -8.00
N ALA A 169 27.06 -6.09 -7.77
CA ALA A 169 26.30 -6.90 -8.74
C ALA A 169 24.93 -6.26 -9.07
N ALA A 170 24.23 -5.73 -8.07
CA ALA A 170 22.96 -5.02 -8.30
C ALA A 170 23.15 -3.79 -9.19
N LEU A 171 24.22 -3.01 -8.94
CA LEU A 171 24.57 -1.84 -9.73
C LEU A 171 24.97 -2.20 -11.18
N GLU A 172 25.80 -3.22 -11.37
CA GLU A 172 26.21 -3.71 -12.69
C GLU A 172 25.01 -4.20 -13.50
N ALA A 173 24.12 -4.97 -12.86
CA ALA A 173 22.86 -5.41 -13.47
C ALA A 173 21.93 -4.22 -13.77
N GLY A 174 21.89 -3.21 -12.90
CA GLY A 174 21.14 -1.98 -13.14
C GLY A 174 21.66 -1.19 -14.34
N ILE A 175 22.96 -1.07 -14.49
CA ILE A 175 23.59 -0.41 -15.65
C ILE A 175 23.28 -1.17 -16.95
N ALA A 176 23.41 -2.50 -16.94
CA ALA A 176 23.11 -3.32 -18.11
C ALA A 176 21.67 -3.14 -18.58
N ARG A 177 20.71 -3.33 -17.66
CA ARG A 177 19.26 -3.21 -17.96
C ARG A 177 18.86 -1.82 -18.43
N ARG A 178 19.37 -0.76 -17.82
CA ARG A 178 19.04 0.63 -18.21
C ARG A 178 19.66 1.06 -19.53
N SER A 179 20.82 0.53 -19.88
CA SER A 179 21.42 0.78 -21.21
C SER A 179 20.62 0.13 -22.34
N GLU A 180 19.75 -0.85 -22.03
CA GLU A 180 18.79 -1.46 -22.96
C GLU A 180 17.48 -0.65 -23.11
N GLY A 181 17.34 0.49 -22.43
CA GLY A 181 16.20 1.40 -22.55
C GLY A 181 14.98 1.07 -21.69
N SER A 182 15.03 -0.02 -20.91
CA SER A 182 13.94 -0.39 -19.97
C SER A 182 14.49 -1.13 -18.76
N PHE A 183 13.83 -0.99 -17.60
CA PHE A 183 14.22 -1.73 -16.40
C PHE A 183 13.03 -2.03 -15.50
N PRO A 184 13.05 -3.15 -14.73
CA PRO A 184 12.02 -3.49 -13.77
C PRO A 184 11.95 -2.41 -12.67
N LEU A 185 10.75 -1.83 -12.49
CA LEU A 185 10.51 -0.86 -11.43
C LEU A 185 9.55 -1.41 -10.38
N VAL A 186 8.63 -2.29 -10.76
CA VAL A 186 7.64 -2.89 -9.88
C VAL A 186 7.75 -4.41 -9.95
N LEU A 187 7.93 -5.03 -8.80
CA LEU A 187 8.02 -6.48 -8.66
C LEU A 187 6.81 -7.03 -7.91
N ASP A 188 6.40 -8.25 -8.25
CA ASP A 188 5.44 -9.01 -7.44
C ASP A 188 6.10 -9.56 -6.16
N ARG A 189 5.31 -10.21 -5.31
CA ARG A 189 5.78 -10.78 -4.02
C ARG A 189 6.85 -11.86 -4.18
N THR A 190 7.00 -12.45 -5.37
CA THR A 190 8.00 -13.49 -5.68
C THR A 190 9.26 -12.91 -6.31
N GLY A 191 9.29 -11.59 -6.57
CA GLY A 191 10.40 -10.90 -7.22
C GLY A 191 10.32 -10.88 -8.74
N GLN A 192 9.20 -11.32 -9.33
CA GLN A 192 8.99 -11.22 -10.78
C GLN A 192 8.59 -9.80 -11.18
N PRO A 193 9.12 -9.26 -12.29
CA PRO A 193 8.73 -7.94 -12.76
C PRO A 193 7.28 -7.95 -13.26
N ILE A 194 6.47 -7.01 -12.79
CA ILE A 194 5.10 -6.76 -13.24
C ILE A 194 4.98 -5.44 -13.98
N ALA A 195 5.91 -4.50 -13.76
CA ALA A 195 6.03 -3.30 -14.57
C ALA A 195 7.49 -2.91 -14.78
N ILE A 196 7.74 -2.32 -15.95
CA ILE A 196 9.03 -1.81 -16.37
C ILE A 196 8.93 -0.31 -16.65
N TRP A 197 9.99 0.43 -16.35
CA TRP A 197 10.14 1.82 -16.74
C TRP A 197 10.78 1.90 -18.12
N GLN A 198 10.11 2.55 -19.07
CA GLN A 198 10.64 2.82 -20.40
C GLN A 198 11.25 4.23 -20.45
N ILE A 199 12.57 4.31 -20.60
CA ILE A 199 13.31 5.59 -20.58
C ILE A 199 12.91 6.46 -21.77
N ALA A 200 12.69 5.88 -22.94
CA ALA A 200 12.42 6.62 -24.19
C ALA A 200 11.15 7.48 -24.10
N ASN A 201 10.10 6.95 -23.46
CA ASN A 201 8.79 7.59 -23.35
C ASN A 201 8.58 8.21 -21.98
N ASN A 202 9.45 7.89 -21.02
CA ASN A 202 9.31 8.25 -19.61
C ASN A 202 8.01 7.68 -18.98
N ASP A 203 7.64 6.45 -19.35
CA ASP A 203 6.39 5.78 -18.97
C ASP A 203 6.66 4.51 -18.14
N LEU A 204 5.74 4.21 -17.23
CA LEU A 204 5.66 2.94 -16.52
C LEU A 204 4.70 2.01 -17.28
N VAL A 205 5.22 0.91 -17.79
CA VAL A 205 4.46 -0.02 -18.64
C VAL A 205 4.34 -1.38 -17.96
N ALA A 206 3.14 -1.95 -17.97
CA ALA A 206 2.91 -3.31 -17.49
C ALA A 206 3.66 -4.34 -18.34
N VAL A 207 4.23 -5.36 -17.68
CA VAL A 207 4.93 -6.45 -18.38
C VAL A 207 3.96 -7.33 -19.18
N ASN A 208 2.72 -7.44 -18.71
CA ASN A 208 1.64 -8.13 -19.43
C ASN A 208 0.29 -7.45 -19.14
N ALA A 209 -0.70 -7.77 -19.98
CA ALA A 209 -2.03 -7.17 -19.93
C ALA A 209 -2.78 -7.38 -18.60
N ASP A 210 -2.44 -8.42 -17.84
CA ASP A 210 -3.09 -8.72 -16.56
C ASP A 210 -2.88 -7.60 -15.51
N PHE A 211 -1.83 -6.79 -15.69
CA PHE A 211 -1.46 -5.71 -14.78
C PHE A 211 -1.73 -4.30 -15.33
N GLU A 212 -2.07 -4.16 -16.64
CA GLU A 212 -2.34 -2.83 -17.23
C GLU A 212 -3.31 -1.99 -16.41
N PRO A 213 -4.46 -2.52 -15.91
CA PRO A 213 -5.43 -1.72 -15.17
C PRO A 213 -4.89 -1.14 -13.86
N LEU A 214 -3.89 -1.80 -13.28
CA LEU A 214 -3.25 -1.37 -12.03
C LEU A 214 -2.07 -0.44 -12.28
N ILE A 215 -1.38 -0.60 -13.40
CA ILE A 215 -0.11 0.07 -13.70
C ILE A 215 -0.33 1.32 -14.56
N ASP A 216 -0.97 1.17 -15.70
CA ASP A 216 -1.01 2.14 -16.78
C ASP A 216 -2.06 3.25 -16.51
N ARG A 217 -1.64 4.50 -16.63
CA ARG A 217 -2.48 5.70 -16.48
C ARG A 217 -3.67 5.74 -17.45
N ALA A 218 -3.61 5.05 -18.59
CA ALA A 218 -4.75 4.93 -19.49
C ALA A 218 -5.99 4.31 -18.83
N TRP A 219 -5.85 3.66 -17.66
CA TRP A 219 -6.93 3.12 -16.86
C TRP A 219 -7.41 4.05 -15.73
N GLY A 220 -6.95 5.30 -15.71
CA GLY A 220 -7.38 6.36 -14.79
C GLY A 220 -6.35 6.72 -13.71
N ASP A 221 -6.79 7.56 -12.77
CA ASP A 221 -5.90 8.15 -11.75
C ASP A 221 -5.53 7.17 -10.62
N LEU A 222 -6.31 6.10 -10.43
CA LEU A 222 -6.03 5.07 -9.43
C LEU A 222 -5.15 3.95 -10.01
N THR A 223 -3.98 4.35 -10.54
CA THR A 223 -2.95 3.47 -11.10
C THR A 223 -1.59 3.81 -10.52
N LEU A 224 -0.65 2.87 -10.59
CA LEU A 224 0.70 3.11 -10.07
C LEU A 224 1.43 4.20 -10.84
N GLU A 225 1.30 4.25 -12.15
CA GLU A 225 1.92 5.31 -12.98
C GLU A 225 1.41 6.71 -12.62
N ALA A 226 0.09 6.85 -12.41
CA ALA A 226 -0.50 8.12 -12.02
C ALA A 226 -0.08 8.57 -10.61
N SER A 227 0.25 7.63 -9.75
CA SER A 227 0.52 7.85 -8.32
C SER A 227 2.00 7.94 -7.96
N LEU A 228 2.89 7.41 -8.82
CA LEU A 228 4.35 7.47 -8.60
C LEU A 228 4.91 8.78 -9.11
N GLY A 229 5.71 9.46 -8.25
CA GLY A 229 6.44 10.67 -8.63
C GLY A 229 7.78 10.39 -9.31
N PRO A 230 8.46 11.41 -9.87
CA PRO A 230 9.79 11.28 -10.51
C PRO A 230 10.85 10.68 -9.58
N ALA A 231 10.78 10.96 -8.27
CA ALA A 231 11.69 10.40 -7.27
C ALA A 231 11.50 8.88 -7.09
N ASP A 232 10.31 8.38 -7.38
CA ASP A 232 9.97 6.96 -7.22
C ASP A 232 10.59 6.08 -8.30
N THR A 233 10.93 6.66 -9.47
CA THR A 233 11.58 5.95 -10.59
C THR A 233 13.01 5.51 -10.28
N ALA A 234 13.56 6.01 -9.19
CA ALA A 234 14.90 5.70 -8.71
C ALA A 234 14.99 4.43 -7.84
N SER A 235 13.86 3.85 -7.47
CA SER A 235 13.77 2.68 -6.58
C SER A 235 12.90 1.58 -7.18
N ILE A 236 13.16 0.34 -6.75
CA ILE A 236 12.32 -0.80 -7.11
C ILE A 236 11.21 -0.92 -6.06
N LEU A 237 9.97 -0.89 -6.48
CA LEU A 237 8.81 -1.15 -5.63
C LEU A 237 8.54 -2.65 -5.55
N GLU A 238 8.65 -3.23 -4.36
CA GLU A 238 8.23 -4.60 -4.09
C GLU A 238 6.78 -4.60 -3.64
N THR A 239 5.91 -5.23 -4.42
CA THR A 239 4.48 -5.31 -4.11
C THR A 239 4.12 -6.59 -3.36
N THR A 240 2.91 -6.62 -2.83
CA THR A 240 2.29 -7.80 -2.22
C THR A 240 1.58 -8.69 -3.25
N LEU A 241 1.43 -8.23 -4.49
CA LEU A 241 0.72 -8.94 -5.55
C LEU A 241 1.36 -10.30 -5.86
N ASP A 242 0.53 -11.27 -6.16
CA ASP A 242 0.94 -12.58 -6.65
C ASP A 242 0.46 -12.74 -8.10
N SER A 243 1.41 -12.85 -9.03
CA SER A 243 1.12 -12.94 -10.47
C SER A 243 0.27 -14.16 -10.83
N ARG A 244 0.29 -15.23 -10.02
CA ARG A 244 -0.55 -16.43 -10.24
C ARG A 244 -2.00 -16.12 -9.87
N ILE A 245 -2.22 -15.47 -8.73
CA ILE A 245 -3.57 -15.10 -8.24
C ILE A 245 -4.15 -13.99 -9.13
N GLN A 246 -3.35 -13.02 -9.57
CA GLN A 246 -3.77 -11.99 -10.53
C GLN A 246 -4.27 -12.62 -11.83
N ARG A 247 -3.52 -13.56 -12.39
CA ARG A 247 -3.91 -14.27 -13.62
C ARG A 247 -5.18 -15.11 -13.41
N ALA A 248 -5.32 -15.79 -12.28
CA ALA A 248 -6.52 -16.53 -11.94
C ALA A 248 -7.74 -15.61 -11.86
N ALA A 249 -7.60 -14.43 -11.29
CA ALA A 249 -8.66 -13.43 -11.19
C ALA A 249 -9.09 -12.89 -12.57
N ILE A 250 -8.14 -12.55 -13.45
CA ILE A 250 -8.43 -12.14 -14.84
C ILE A 250 -9.11 -13.25 -15.64
N ALA A 251 -8.59 -14.49 -15.54
CA ALA A 251 -9.16 -15.64 -16.23
C ALA A 251 -10.60 -15.94 -15.77
N ALA A 252 -10.88 -15.78 -14.48
CA ALA A 252 -12.22 -15.98 -13.91
C ALA A 252 -13.23 -14.94 -14.38
N LEU A 253 -12.85 -13.68 -14.48
CA LEU A 253 -13.69 -12.60 -15.01
C LEU A 253 -13.96 -12.80 -16.52
N GLY A 254 -13.00 -13.36 -17.26
CA GLY A 254 -13.14 -13.68 -18.67
C GLY A 254 -13.53 -12.47 -19.52
N SER A 255 -14.66 -12.56 -20.23
CA SER A 255 -15.17 -11.48 -21.10
C SER A 255 -16.08 -10.47 -20.40
N TYR A 256 -16.45 -10.69 -19.14
CA TYR A 256 -17.26 -9.73 -18.38
C TYR A 256 -16.47 -8.45 -18.15
N ARG A 257 -17.13 -7.33 -18.19
CA ARG A 257 -16.60 -6.09 -17.59
C ARG A 257 -16.73 -6.22 -16.08
N GLY A 258 -15.63 -6.06 -15.35
CA GLY A 258 -15.69 -6.30 -13.91
C GLY A 258 -14.35 -6.22 -13.22
N SER A 259 -14.36 -6.55 -11.95
CA SER A 259 -13.17 -6.55 -11.10
C SER A 259 -13.22 -7.63 -10.04
N LEU A 260 -12.04 -8.15 -9.67
CA LEU A 260 -11.83 -9.09 -8.59
C LEU A 260 -10.61 -8.67 -7.77
N VAL A 261 -10.81 -8.53 -6.46
CA VAL A 261 -9.74 -8.21 -5.50
C VAL A 261 -9.58 -9.36 -4.53
N ALA A 262 -8.33 -9.73 -4.25
CA ALA A 262 -7.96 -10.78 -3.31
C ALA A 262 -6.94 -10.25 -2.28
N ILE A 263 -7.16 -10.58 -1.00
CA ILE A 263 -6.36 -10.11 0.16
C ILE A 263 -6.01 -11.32 1.04
N ASP A 264 -4.79 -11.37 1.57
CA ASP A 264 -4.44 -12.26 2.69
C ASP A 264 -5.08 -11.68 3.97
N PRO A 265 -6.05 -12.36 4.61
CA PRO A 265 -6.80 -11.80 5.72
C PRO A 265 -5.95 -11.52 6.97
N ARG A 266 -4.85 -12.25 7.17
CA ARG A 266 -3.99 -12.11 8.34
C ARG A 266 -3.00 -10.96 8.20
N THR A 267 -2.54 -10.70 6.98
CA THR A 267 -1.47 -9.72 6.73
C THR A 267 -1.97 -8.43 6.11
N GLY A 268 -3.17 -8.43 5.49
CA GLY A 268 -3.66 -7.34 4.67
C GLY A 268 -2.97 -7.23 3.31
N ASP A 269 -2.11 -8.20 2.94
CA ASP A 269 -1.42 -8.17 1.65
C ASP A 269 -2.43 -8.25 0.52
N LEU A 270 -2.43 -7.26 -0.37
CA LEU A 270 -3.21 -7.28 -1.60
C LEU A 270 -2.57 -8.27 -2.58
N LEU A 271 -3.21 -9.42 -2.77
CA LEU A 271 -2.69 -10.52 -3.60
C LEU A 271 -3.03 -10.35 -5.07
N ALA A 272 -4.20 -9.78 -5.36
CA ALA A 272 -4.64 -9.44 -6.71
C ALA A 272 -5.59 -8.24 -6.69
N ALA A 273 -5.53 -7.45 -7.78
CA ALA A 273 -6.47 -6.36 -8.08
C ALA A 273 -6.74 -6.38 -9.59
N ALA A 274 -7.55 -7.35 -10.00
CA ALA A 274 -7.86 -7.60 -11.40
C ALA A 274 -9.02 -6.72 -11.87
N THR A 275 -8.90 -6.18 -13.07
CA THR A 275 -9.96 -5.47 -13.78
C THR A 275 -9.99 -5.92 -15.23
N THR A 276 -11.19 -6.17 -15.75
CA THR A 276 -11.43 -6.47 -17.15
C THR A 276 -12.30 -5.37 -17.78
N ARG A 277 -11.95 -4.99 -19.01
CA ARG A 277 -12.65 -3.91 -19.72
C ARG A 277 -14.03 -4.33 -20.22
N GLY A 278 -14.19 -5.57 -20.64
CA GLY A 278 -15.35 -5.96 -21.43
C GLY A 278 -15.46 -5.07 -22.69
N THR A 279 -16.64 -4.51 -22.94
CA THR A 279 -16.92 -3.54 -24.02
C THR A 279 -16.89 -2.10 -23.56
N GLY A 280 -16.53 -1.82 -22.31
CA GLY A 280 -16.58 -0.49 -21.70
C GLY A 280 -15.27 0.32 -21.83
N GLU A 281 -15.28 1.51 -21.22
CA GLU A 281 -14.11 2.36 -21.11
C GLU A 281 -13.03 1.72 -20.20
N ALA A 282 -11.77 2.11 -20.40
CA ALA A 282 -10.67 1.70 -19.55
C ALA A 282 -10.75 2.46 -18.22
N VAL A 283 -11.13 1.74 -17.16
CA VAL A 283 -11.18 2.25 -15.78
C VAL A 283 -10.69 1.16 -14.85
N ASN A 284 -9.88 1.47 -13.86
CA ASN A 284 -9.48 0.51 -12.83
C ASN A 284 -10.66 0.23 -11.89
N LEU A 285 -11.52 -0.71 -12.29
CA LEU A 285 -12.74 -1.05 -11.56
C LEU A 285 -12.48 -1.69 -10.19
N ALA A 286 -11.32 -2.29 -9.99
CA ALA A 286 -10.94 -2.86 -8.70
C ALA A 286 -10.95 -1.80 -7.58
N PHE A 287 -10.61 -0.55 -7.93
CA PHE A 287 -10.52 0.57 -7.02
C PHE A 287 -11.59 1.65 -7.26
N ALA A 288 -11.92 1.95 -8.50
CA ALA A 288 -12.85 3.02 -8.87
C ALA A 288 -14.30 2.54 -9.02
N GLY A 289 -14.52 1.26 -9.29
CA GLY A 289 -15.87 0.70 -9.48
C GLY A 289 -16.71 0.79 -8.21
N MET A 290 -17.94 1.30 -8.32
CA MET A 290 -18.86 1.45 -7.19
C MET A 290 -20.22 0.87 -7.56
N TYR A 291 -20.56 -0.25 -6.96
CA TYR A 291 -21.72 -1.07 -7.32
C TYR A 291 -22.69 -1.25 -6.15
N GLU A 292 -23.97 -1.44 -6.46
CA GLU A 292 -24.94 -1.90 -5.47
C GLU A 292 -24.63 -3.35 -5.08
N PRO A 293 -24.36 -3.64 -3.79
CA PRO A 293 -23.95 -4.98 -3.38
C PRO A 293 -25.08 -6.01 -3.42
N GLY A 294 -26.34 -5.58 -3.45
CA GLY A 294 -27.47 -6.50 -3.35
C GLY A 294 -27.32 -7.45 -2.17
N GLY A 295 -27.61 -8.73 -2.36
CA GLY A 295 -27.49 -9.77 -1.33
C GLY A 295 -26.12 -9.90 -0.67
N ALA A 296 -25.04 -9.43 -1.28
CA ALA A 296 -23.73 -9.36 -0.63
C ALA A 296 -23.70 -8.41 0.58
N MET A 297 -24.68 -7.51 0.71
CA MET A 297 -24.88 -6.68 1.90
C MET A 297 -25.18 -7.51 3.15
N ALA A 298 -25.52 -8.79 3.00
CA ALA A 298 -25.73 -9.74 4.10
C ALA A 298 -24.57 -9.71 5.12
N VAL A 299 -23.34 -9.50 4.66
CA VAL A 299 -22.16 -9.44 5.54
C VAL A 299 -22.22 -8.24 6.50
N VAL A 300 -22.75 -7.11 6.09
CA VAL A 300 -22.89 -5.91 6.92
C VAL A 300 -24.13 -6.00 7.81
N THR A 301 -25.28 -6.26 7.20
CA THR A 301 -26.56 -6.36 7.89
C THR A 301 -26.56 -7.53 8.88
N GLY A 302 -26.00 -8.68 8.49
CA GLY A 302 -25.85 -9.85 9.35
C GLY A 302 -24.95 -9.60 10.55
N LEU A 303 -23.78 -8.97 10.37
CA LEU A 303 -22.90 -8.61 11.49
C LEU A 303 -23.60 -7.69 12.50
N ALA A 304 -24.32 -6.66 12.01
CA ALA A 304 -25.04 -5.73 12.87
C ALA A 304 -26.20 -6.43 13.63
N ALA A 305 -26.89 -7.36 12.99
CA ALA A 305 -27.97 -8.14 13.60
C ALA A 305 -27.45 -9.10 14.65
N ILE A 306 -26.40 -9.89 14.33
CA ILE A 306 -25.81 -10.86 15.27
C ILE A 306 -25.26 -10.13 16.52
N GLU A 307 -24.61 -8.99 16.35
CA GLU A 307 -24.07 -8.20 17.48
C GLU A 307 -25.17 -7.66 18.40
N LYS A 308 -26.37 -7.39 17.85
CA LYS A 308 -27.53 -6.97 18.61
C LYS A 308 -28.21 -8.13 19.36
N GLY A 309 -27.98 -9.35 18.93
CA GLY A 309 -28.55 -10.58 19.46
C GLY A 309 -29.08 -11.50 18.37
N GLU A 310 -29.65 -12.67 18.75
CA GLU A 310 -30.24 -13.58 17.76
C GLU A 310 -31.48 -12.95 17.10
N PRO A 311 -31.54 -12.95 15.73
CA PRO A 311 -32.64 -12.36 15.00
C PRO A 311 -33.98 -13.09 15.28
N SER A 312 -35.02 -12.35 15.63
CA SER A 312 -36.34 -12.89 15.98
C SER A 312 -37.29 -13.01 14.78
N ILE A 313 -36.90 -12.46 13.61
CA ILE A 313 -37.75 -12.49 12.40
C ILE A 313 -37.92 -13.87 11.77
N PHE A 314 -37.05 -14.81 12.10
CA PHE A 314 -37.09 -16.15 11.54
C PHE A 314 -37.99 -17.09 12.39
N PRO A 315 -38.75 -18.00 11.76
CA PRO A 315 -38.86 -18.19 10.32
C PRO A 315 -39.71 -17.12 9.64
N LEU A 316 -39.41 -16.82 8.36
CA LEU A 316 -40.19 -15.88 7.55
C LEU A 316 -40.54 -16.47 6.16
N ASP A 317 -41.59 -15.94 5.52
CA ASP A 317 -41.97 -16.31 4.17
C ASP A 317 -41.48 -15.24 3.18
N CYS A 318 -40.77 -15.66 2.12
CA CYS A 318 -40.34 -14.84 1.01
C CYS A 318 -41.16 -15.13 -0.26
N PRO A 319 -42.14 -14.29 -0.60
CA PRO A 319 -42.93 -14.45 -1.82
C PRO A 319 -42.24 -13.90 -3.07
N GLY A 320 -40.98 -13.44 -2.96
CA GLY A 320 -40.24 -12.78 -4.00
C GLY A 320 -40.35 -11.23 -3.98
N TYR A 321 -40.97 -10.68 -2.96
CA TYR A 321 -41.08 -9.25 -2.73
C TYR A 321 -41.40 -8.92 -1.26
N LEU A 322 -41.10 -7.68 -0.89
CA LEU A 322 -41.50 -7.09 0.40
C LEU A 322 -42.29 -5.79 0.14
N GLU A 323 -43.49 -5.69 0.73
CA GLU A 323 -44.25 -4.44 0.78
C GLU A 323 -44.09 -3.79 2.15
N LEU A 324 -43.70 -2.54 2.20
CA LEU A 324 -43.44 -1.82 3.44
C LEU A 324 -43.65 -0.32 3.24
N GLY A 325 -44.51 0.28 4.08
CA GLY A 325 -44.70 1.73 4.07
C GLY A 325 -45.15 2.32 2.73
N GLY A 326 -45.90 1.55 1.91
CA GLY A 326 -46.36 1.97 0.59
C GLY A 326 -45.37 1.79 -0.56
N GLY A 327 -44.16 1.31 -0.26
CA GLY A 327 -43.17 0.90 -1.25
C GLY A 327 -43.08 -0.61 -1.44
N ARG A 328 -42.37 -1.03 -2.48
CA ARG A 328 -42.13 -2.45 -2.79
C ARG A 328 -40.68 -2.70 -3.14
N LEU A 329 -40.06 -3.67 -2.44
CA LEU A 329 -38.74 -4.19 -2.77
C LEU A 329 -38.91 -5.54 -3.44
N LEU A 330 -38.28 -5.76 -4.58
CA LEU A 330 -38.32 -7.03 -5.30
C LEU A 330 -37.11 -7.87 -4.89
N ASP A 331 -37.34 -9.17 -4.73
CA ASP A 331 -36.26 -10.15 -4.66
C ASP A 331 -36.03 -10.75 -6.05
N TRP A 332 -34.88 -11.36 -6.27
CA TRP A 332 -34.56 -12.01 -7.55
C TRP A 332 -35.32 -13.32 -7.76
N ALA A 333 -35.86 -13.91 -6.68
CA ALA A 333 -36.69 -15.11 -6.71
C ALA A 333 -37.63 -15.15 -5.52
N ALA A 334 -38.72 -15.95 -5.63
CA ALA A 334 -39.51 -16.35 -4.50
C ALA A 334 -38.82 -17.54 -3.80
N HIS A 335 -38.31 -17.31 -2.59
CA HIS A 335 -37.57 -18.33 -1.84
C HIS A 335 -38.47 -19.24 -0.96
N GLY A 336 -39.75 -18.86 -0.78
CA GLY A 336 -40.66 -19.54 0.14
C GLY A 336 -40.25 -19.32 1.59
N ARG A 337 -40.40 -20.33 2.40
CA ARG A 337 -40.08 -20.26 3.83
C ARG A 337 -38.57 -20.28 4.05
N ILE A 338 -38.08 -19.34 4.84
CA ILE A 338 -36.68 -19.17 5.27
C ILE A 338 -36.66 -19.40 6.79
N GLU A 339 -35.93 -20.41 7.22
CA GLU A 339 -35.96 -20.89 8.62
C GLU A 339 -34.98 -20.12 9.54
N SER A 340 -33.89 -19.58 8.98
CA SER A 340 -32.82 -18.97 9.77
C SER A 340 -32.05 -17.90 9.00
N LEU A 341 -31.16 -17.18 9.70
CA LEU A 341 -30.21 -16.25 9.10
C LEU A 341 -29.31 -16.96 8.07
N GLU A 342 -28.78 -18.13 8.41
CA GLU A 342 -27.91 -18.93 7.53
C GLU A 342 -28.62 -19.26 6.23
N GLU A 343 -29.85 -19.66 6.28
CA GLU A 343 -30.64 -19.97 5.08
C GLU A 343 -30.92 -18.70 4.26
N GLY A 344 -31.25 -17.58 4.94
CA GLY A 344 -31.43 -16.29 4.28
C GLY A 344 -30.18 -15.84 3.50
N VAL A 345 -29.01 -15.99 4.10
CA VAL A 345 -27.70 -15.71 3.47
C VAL A 345 -27.40 -16.75 2.38
N ALA A 346 -27.66 -18.04 2.66
CA ALA A 346 -27.37 -19.13 1.73
C ALA A 346 -28.08 -18.95 0.39
N VAL A 347 -29.35 -18.54 0.40
CA VAL A 347 -30.13 -18.35 -0.84
C VAL A 347 -30.09 -16.92 -1.36
N SER A 348 -29.28 -16.04 -0.74
CA SER A 348 -29.18 -14.62 -1.10
C SER A 348 -30.54 -13.90 -1.10
N CYS A 349 -31.40 -14.17 -0.08
CA CYS A 349 -32.76 -13.62 0.01
C CYS A 349 -32.76 -12.16 0.44
N GLN A 350 -33.06 -11.26 -0.50
CA GLN A 350 -33.11 -9.82 -0.23
C GLN A 350 -34.27 -9.43 0.69
N VAL A 351 -35.42 -10.14 0.63
CA VAL A 351 -36.54 -9.94 1.54
C VAL A 351 -36.14 -10.25 2.98
N ALA A 352 -35.40 -11.34 3.20
CA ALA A 352 -34.89 -11.68 4.52
C ALA A 352 -33.95 -10.61 5.06
N LEU A 353 -33.00 -10.14 4.23
CA LEU A 353 -32.06 -9.09 4.60
C LEU A 353 -32.77 -7.75 4.89
N ALA A 354 -33.74 -7.36 4.07
CA ALA A 354 -34.55 -6.17 4.26
C ALA A 354 -35.30 -6.19 5.61
N ARG A 355 -35.97 -7.31 5.92
CA ARG A 355 -36.67 -7.49 7.21
C ARG A 355 -35.67 -7.50 8.37
N LEU A 356 -34.56 -8.19 8.22
CA LEU A 356 -33.51 -8.24 9.23
C LEU A 356 -32.97 -6.82 9.54
N GLY A 357 -32.75 -6.02 8.54
CA GLY A 357 -32.30 -4.64 8.72
C GLY A 357 -33.31 -3.76 9.42
N VAL A 358 -34.63 -3.92 9.10
CA VAL A 358 -35.68 -3.18 9.77
C VAL A 358 -35.79 -3.58 11.27
N GLU A 359 -35.66 -4.87 11.60
CA GLU A 359 -35.62 -5.35 12.99
C GLU A 359 -34.38 -4.84 13.72
N THR A 360 -33.23 -4.90 13.07
CA THR A 360 -31.94 -4.44 13.61
C THR A 360 -31.97 -2.94 13.90
N GLY A 361 -32.55 -2.16 13.00
CA GLY A 361 -32.71 -0.72 13.12
C GLY A 361 -31.51 0.08 12.64
N TRP A 362 -31.79 1.28 12.16
CA TRP A 362 -30.81 2.15 11.54
C TRP A 362 -29.56 2.43 12.39
N PRO A 363 -29.64 2.74 13.71
CA PRO A 363 -28.45 3.04 14.50
C PRO A 363 -27.40 1.91 14.52
N ALA A 364 -27.85 0.64 14.55
CA ALA A 364 -26.93 -0.50 14.54
C ALA A 364 -26.32 -0.71 13.15
N ILE A 365 -27.11 -0.57 12.09
CA ILE A 365 -26.63 -0.65 10.69
C ILE A 365 -25.63 0.49 10.42
N GLU A 366 -25.96 1.73 10.79
CA GLU A 366 -25.09 2.90 10.60
C GLU A 366 -23.74 2.73 11.32
N SER A 367 -23.77 2.32 12.58
CA SER A 367 -22.56 2.04 13.36
C SER A 367 -21.69 0.95 12.70
N MET A 368 -22.29 -0.08 12.12
CA MET A 368 -21.57 -1.13 11.39
C MET A 368 -20.93 -0.58 10.10
N LEU A 369 -21.67 0.23 9.34
CA LEU A 369 -21.13 0.91 8.15
C LEU A 369 -19.92 1.79 8.48
N GLU A 370 -19.98 2.56 9.58
CA GLU A 370 -18.88 3.39 10.04
C GLU A 370 -17.65 2.57 10.44
N ARG A 371 -17.83 1.51 11.23
CA ARG A 371 -16.74 0.60 11.63
C ARG A 371 -16.10 -0.10 10.44
N LEU A 372 -16.88 -0.44 9.42
CA LEU A 372 -16.42 -0.99 8.15
C LEU A 372 -15.90 0.08 7.18
N ARG A 373 -15.77 1.35 7.61
CA ARG A 373 -15.15 2.45 6.87
C ARG A 373 -15.87 2.88 5.60
N PHE A 374 -17.20 2.79 5.55
CA PHE A 374 -17.96 3.38 4.45
C PHE A 374 -17.74 4.90 4.40
N GLY A 375 -17.46 5.43 3.22
CA GLY A 375 -17.11 6.84 3.03
C GLY A 375 -15.66 7.20 3.36
N GLY A 376 -14.85 6.22 3.77
CA GLY A 376 -13.42 6.40 4.02
C GLY A 376 -12.55 6.08 2.80
N SER A 377 -11.25 5.97 3.05
CA SER A 377 -10.26 5.52 2.07
C SER A 377 -9.30 4.48 2.65
N ALA A 378 -8.63 3.73 1.78
CA ALA A 378 -7.53 2.84 2.11
C ALA A 378 -6.25 3.35 1.42
N SER A 379 -5.17 3.50 2.19
CA SER A 379 -3.87 3.86 1.63
C SER A 379 -3.13 2.60 1.18
N LEU A 380 -2.88 2.50 -0.12
CA LEU A 380 -2.19 1.38 -0.77
C LEU A 380 -0.75 1.74 -1.15
N GLY A 381 -0.06 2.48 -0.30
CA GLY A 381 1.27 3.03 -0.59
C GLY A 381 1.15 4.36 -1.31
N PRO A 382 1.45 4.47 -2.62
CA PRO A 382 1.36 5.74 -3.33
C PRO A 382 -0.08 6.18 -3.65
N MET A 383 -1.08 5.28 -3.48
CA MET A 383 -2.48 5.52 -3.84
C MET A 383 -3.38 5.58 -2.62
N ASP A 384 -4.27 6.58 -2.56
CA ASP A 384 -5.40 6.61 -1.65
C ASP A 384 -6.67 6.21 -2.41
N VAL A 385 -7.20 5.02 -2.09
CA VAL A 385 -8.32 4.40 -2.78
C VAL A 385 -9.60 4.61 -1.98
N PRO A 386 -10.65 5.19 -2.56
CA PRO A 386 -11.92 5.36 -1.88
C PRO A 386 -12.56 4.00 -1.57
N LEU A 387 -13.10 3.87 -0.37
CA LEU A 387 -13.91 2.72 0.03
C LEU A 387 -15.39 2.97 -0.28
N GLY A 388 -16.21 1.97 -0.06
CA GLY A 388 -17.64 2.04 -0.29
C GLY A 388 -18.30 3.27 0.35
N ARG A 389 -19.36 3.73 -0.25
CA ARG A 389 -20.05 4.93 0.18
C ARG A 389 -21.53 4.68 0.47
N ARG A 390 -22.09 5.52 1.31
CA ARG A 390 -23.51 5.68 1.50
C ARG A 390 -23.95 7.06 0.96
N SER A 391 -25.04 7.10 0.25
CA SER A 391 -25.63 8.33 -0.28
C SER A 391 -27.05 8.51 0.21
N GLY A 392 -27.43 9.74 0.59
CA GLY A 392 -28.76 10.08 1.05
C GLY A 392 -29.11 9.65 2.47
N PRO A 393 -30.23 10.18 3.00
CA PRO A 393 -30.73 9.84 4.33
C PRO A 393 -31.54 8.54 4.31
N VAL A 394 -31.56 7.86 5.45
CA VAL A 394 -32.41 6.69 5.69
C VAL A 394 -33.55 7.10 6.63
N GLU A 395 -34.60 7.71 6.06
CA GLU A 395 -35.68 8.34 6.83
C GLU A 395 -36.96 7.50 6.92
N SER A 396 -37.03 6.39 6.19
CA SER A 396 -38.21 5.52 6.18
C SER A 396 -37.83 4.06 6.40
N ALA A 397 -38.80 3.27 6.81
CA ALA A 397 -38.63 1.83 6.95
C ALA A 397 -38.29 1.15 5.61
N MET A 398 -38.82 1.65 4.48
CA MET A 398 -38.49 1.16 3.16
C MET A 398 -37.04 1.52 2.77
N ALA A 399 -36.58 2.76 3.03
CA ALA A 399 -35.19 3.15 2.78
C ALA A 399 -34.22 2.30 3.62
N LEU A 400 -34.56 1.98 4.87
CA LEU A 400 -33.78 1.06 5.72
C LEU A 400 -33.76 -0.36 5.15
N ALA A 401 -34.91 -0.86 4.70
CA ALA A 401 -35.03 -2.17 4.06
C ALA A 401 -34.16 -2.27 2.80
N GLN A 402 -34.21 -1.26 1.92
CA GLN A 402 -33.42 -1.17 0.70
C GLN A 402 -31.92 -1.08 1.00
N THR A 403 -31.52 -0.20 1.92
CA THR A 403 -30.12 -0.09 2.37
C THR A 403 -29.59 -1.41 2.89
N SER A 404 -30.37 -2.11 3.74
CA SER A 404 -29.99 -3.38 4.37
C SER A 404 -29.93 -4.53 3.37
N ALA A 405 -30.72 -4.47 2.30
CA ALA A 405 -30.67 -5.41 1.18
C ALA A 405 -29.63 -5.03 0.11
N GLY A 406 -28.88 -3.94 0.30
CA GLY A 406 -27.78 -3.54 -0.57
C GLY A 406 -28.18 -2.75 -1.82
N HIS A 407 -29.29 -2.03 -1.76
CA HIS A 407 -29.81 -1.21 -2.86
C HIS A 407 -29.74 0.28 -2.58
N GLU A 408 -29.87 1.08 -3.65
CA GLU A 408 -30.01 2.53 -3.70
C GLU A 408 -28.93 3.33 -2.98
N THR A 409 -28.89 3.30 -1.64
CA THR A 409 -28.06 4.20 -0.84
C THR A 409 -26.64 3.72 -0.60
N VAL A 410 -26.34 2.44 -0.82
CA VAL A 410 -25.01 1.86 -0.58
C VAL A 410 -24.35 1.44 -1.88
N ARG A 411 -23.05 1.72 -1.96
CA ARG A 411 -22.19 1.32 -3.06
C ARG A 411 -20.88 0.76 -2.51
N LEU A 412 -20.38 -0.33 -3.09
CA LEU A 412 -19.15 -1.01 -2.70
C LEU A 412 -18.26 -1.25 -3.91
N SER A 413 -16.95 -1.12 -3.72
CA SER A 413 -15.95 -1.60 -4.68
C SER A 413 -15.56 -3.06 -4.39
N ALA A 414 -14.95 -3.73 -5.37
CA ALA A 414 -14.39 -5.06 -5.15
C ALA A 414 -13.33 -5.06 -4.04
N LEU A 415 -12.53 -4.00 -3.93
CA LEU A 415 -11.59 -3.82 -2.81
C LEU A 415 -12.31 -3.79 -1.46
N HIS A 416 -13.39 -3.02 -1.34
CA HIS A 416 -14.11 -2.91 -0.06
C HIS A 416 -14.80 -4.21 0.32
N LEU A 417 -15.38 -4.93 -0.66
CA LEU A 417 -15.91 -6.29 -0.45
C LEU A 417 -14.81 -7.23 0.09
N ALA A 418 -13.63 -7.22 -0.51
CA ALA A 418 -12.49 -8.04 -0.05
C ALA A 418 -12.02 -7.67 1.36
N ILE A 419 -12.02 -6.38 1.73
CA ILE A 419 -11.70 -5.91 3.10
C ILE A 419 -12.73 -6.42 4.10
N ILE A 420 -14.03 -6.37 3.78
CA ILE A 420 -15.10 -6.89 4.64
C ILE A 420 -14.94 -8.39 4.81
N ALA A 421 -14.74 -9.15 3.72
CA ALA A 421 -14.47 -10.58 3.78
C ALA A 421 -13.24 -10.91 4.64
N SER A 422 -12.14 -10.16 4.45
CA SER A 422 -10.91 -10.28 5.24
C SER A 422 -11.15 -10.04 6.74
N THR A 423 -12.01 -9.08 7.08
CA THR A 423 -12.39 -8.78 8.47
C THR A 423 -13.09 -9.97 9.13
N ILE A 424 -14.04 -10.60 8.43
CA ILE A 424 -14.75 -11.78 8.94
C ILE A 424 -13.78 -12.97 9.06
N ALA A 425 -12.98 -13.20 8.02
CA ALA A 425 -11.96 -14.26 7.97
C ALA A 425 -10.88 -14.14 9.05
N ASN A 426 -10.66 -12.93 9.57
CA ASN A 426 -9.68 -12.60 10.62
C ASN A 426 -10.36 -12.34 11.97
N ASP A 427 -11.35 -13.16 12.31
CA ASP A 427 -12.09 -13.13 13.60
C ASP A 427 -12.60 -11.72 13.98
N GLY A 428 -13.06 -10.94 13.00
CA GLY A 428 -13.60 -9.60 13.20
C GLY A 428 -12.58 -8.47 13.33
N THR A 429 -11.33 -8.75 13.03
CA THR A 429 -10.25 -7.73 12.99
C THR A 429 -9.98 -7.30 11.56
N MET A 430 -10.26 -6.05 11.24
CA MET A 430 -9.90 -5.45 9.97
C MET A 430 -8.40 -5.14 9.94
N THR A 431 -7.67 -5.82 9.08
CA THR A 431 -6.29 -5.47 8.73
C THR A 431 -6.34 -4.61 7.48
N PHE A 432 -5.73 -3.41 7.53
CA PHE A 432 -5.76 -2.52 6.38
C PHE A 432 -4.98 -3.10 5.20
N PRO A 433 -5.53 -3.02 3.98
CA PRO A 433 -4.87 -3.56 2.80
C PRO A 433 -3.58 -2.79 2.51
N ARG A 434 -2.58 -3.49 2.02
CA ARG A 434 -1.32 -2.91 1.56
C ARG A 434 -0.92 -3.48 0.21
N LEU A 435 -0.46 -2.63 -0.67
CA LEU A 435 0.08 -3.00 -1.98
C LEU A 435 1.60 -3.13 -1.95
N SER A 436 2.28 -2.38 -1.09
CA SER A 436 3.74 -2.34 -1.01
C SER A 436 4.26 -3.17 0.17
N ARG A 437 5.27 -4.01 -0.09
CA ARG A 437 6.09 -4.68 0.93
C ARG A 437 7.31 -3.85 1.31
N GLY A 438 7.71 -2.92 0.45
CA GLY A 438 8.86 -2.07 0.62
C GLY A 438 9.39 -1.56 -0.70
N ARG A 439 10.47 -0.80 -0.61
CA ARG A 439 11.24 -0.33 -1.76
C ARG A 439 12.68 -0.76 -1.61
N ARG A 440 13.36 -0.98 -2.73
CA ARG A 440 14.80 -1.17 -2.77
C ARG A 440 15.47 -0.07 -3.55
N SER A 441 16.60 0.38 -3.03
CA SER A 441 17.46 1.30 -3.76
C SER A 441 18.03 0.64 -5.02
N ILE A 442 18.63 1.46 -5.87
CA ILE A 442 19.37 1.01 -7.05
C ILE A 442 20.53 0.06 -6.69
N LEU A 443 20.97 0.06 -5.45
CA LEU A 443 21.97 -0.84 -4.88
C LEU A 443 21.36 -2.11 -4.24
N GLY A 444 20.04 -2.31 -4.37
CA GLY A 444 19.34 -3.46 -3.79
C GLY A 444 19.07 -3.36 -2.29
N GLU A 445 19.41 -2.24 -1.65
CA GLU A 445 19.16 -2.04 -0.21
C GLU A 445 17.70 -1.68 0.07
N PRO A 446 17.10 -2.16 1.17
CA PRO A 446 15.77 -1.74 1.55
C PRO A 446 15.73 -0.24 1.87
N ILE A 447 14.72 0.47 1.35
CA ILE A 447 14.45 1.88 1.59
C ILE A 447 13.23 2.01 2.51
N GLY A 448 13.37 2.79 3.57
CA GLY A 448 12.30 3.07 4.53
C GLY A 448 12.12 1.94 5.56
N VAL A 449 11.30 2.22 6.55
CA VAL A 449 10.88 1.25 7.56
C VAL A 449 9.54 0.68 7.10
N PRO A 450 9.33 -0.65 7.16
CA PRO A 450 8.00 -1.21 6.95
C PRO A 450 7.01 -0.51 7.89
N SER A 451 5.93 0.03 7.35
CA SER A 451 4.89 0.62 8.19
C SER A 451 4.29 -0.46 9.08
N ASP A 452 4.03 -0.13 10.35
CA ASP A 452 3.30 -1.00 11.26
C ASP A 452 1.96 -1.41 10.62
N ARG A 453 1.59 -2.67 10.82
CA ARG A 453 0.30 -3.18 10.35
C ARG A 453 -0.81 -2.53 11.17
N LEU A 454 -1.54 -1.62 10.55
CA LEU A 454 -2.71 -1.04 11.17
C LEU A 454 -3.84 -2.09 11.15
N ALA A 455 -4.39 -2.36 12.31
CA ALA A 455 -5.52 -3.26 12.46
C ALA A 455 -6.53 -2.64 13.45
N THR A 456 -7.81 -2.85 13.19
CA THR A 456 -8.90 -2.35 14.03
C THR A 456 -9.92 -3.46 14.26
N ARG A 457 -10.34 -3.64 15.52
CA ARG A 457 -11.44 -4.54 15.86
C ARG A 457 -12.76 -3.94 15.40
N VAL A 458 -13.44 -4.62 14.47
CA VAL A 458 -14.77 -4.22 13.97
C VAL A 458 -15.86 -4.87 14.78
N VAL A 459 -15.76 -6.20 14.96
CA VAL A 459 -16.67 -7.00 15.82
C VAL A 459 -15.85 -7.98 16.64
N ASP A 460 -16.46 -8.60 17.63
CA ASP A 460 -15.81 -9.68 18.37
C ASP A 460 -15.72 -10.98 17.54
N ALA A 461 -14.86 -11.89 17.98
CA ALA A 461 -14.64 -13.14 17.26
C ALA A 461 -15.87 -14.06 17.20
N PRO A 462 -16.71 -14.19 18.25
CA PRO A 462 -17.97 -14.93 18.16
C PRO A 462 -18.90 -14.39 17.07
N THR A 463 -19.11 -13.07 16.99
CA THR A 463 -19.93 -12.42 15.96
C THR A 463 -19.39 -12.70 14.55
N ALA A 464 -18.06 -12.57 14.36
CA ALA A 464 -17.42 -12.84 13.08
C ALA A 464 -17.59 -14.31 12.65
N ARG A 465 -17.38 -15.26 13.57
CA ARG A 465 -17.55 -16.70 13.30
C ARG A 465 -18.99 -17.07 12.98
N ARG A 466 -19.95 -16.50 13.70
CA ARG A 466 -21.37 -16.70 13.42
C ARG A 466 -21.75 -16.23 12.01
N MET A 467 -21.19 -15.08 11.58
CA MET A 467 -21.36 -14.61 10.20
C MET A 467 -20.65 -15.52 9.17
N ALA A 468 -19.46 -16.02 9.50
CA ALA A 468 -18.72 -16.98 8.66
C ALA A 468 -19.52 -18.28 8.46
N GLU A 469 -20.19 -18.80 9.49
CA GLU A 469 -21.08 -19.96 9.41
C GLU A 469 -22.26 -19.70 8.46
N ALA A 470 -22.88 -18.51 8.56
CA ALA A 470 -23.96 -18.13 7.65
C ALA A 470 -23.45 -18.02 6.19
N MET A 471 -22.25 -17.47 5.98
CA MET A 471 -21.61 -17.41 4.65
C MET A 471 -21.25 -18.81 4.12
N PHE A 472 -20.80 -19.73 4.98
CA PHE A 472 -20.49 -21.11 4.61
C PHE A 472 -21.72 -21.87 4.11
N ALA A 473 -22.91 -21.56 4.65
CA ALA A 473 -24.16 -22.14 4.19
C ALA A 473 -24.46 -21.86 2.70
N SER A 474 -23.97 -20.76 2.13
CA SER A 474 -24.15 -20.47 0.68
C SER A 474 -23.52 -21.52 -0.23
N ALA A 475 -22.45 -22.18 0.22
CA ALA A 475 -21.75 -23.22 -0.53
C ALA A 475 -22.25 -24.65 -0.17
N THR A 476 -22.84 -24.85 1.01
CA THR A 476 -23.17 -26.17 1.55
C THR A 476 -24.67 -26.49 1.59
N HIS A 477 -25.53 -25.46 1.74
CA HIS A 477 -26.97 -25.63 1.76
C HIS A 477 -27.50 -26.16 0.40
N PRO A 478 -28.49 -27.05 0.37
CA PRO A 478 -29.06 -27.60 -0.88
C PRO A 478 -29.53 -26.54 -1.88
N ARG A 479 -30.04 -25.41 -1.39
CA ARG A 479 -30.50 -24.25 -2.19
C ARG A 479 -29.46 -23.12 -2.24
N GLY A 480 -28.22 -23.37 -1.78
CA GLY A 480 -27.20 -22.34 -1.65
C GLY A 480 -26.78 -21.72 -2.99
N SER A 481 -26.71 -20.40 -3.03
CA SER A 481 -26.42 -19.59 -4.21
C SER A 481 -24.99 -19.77 -4.74
N ALA A 482 -24.07 -20.25 -3.92
CA ALA A 482 -22.69 -20.55 -4.30
C ALA A 482 -22.39 -22.05 -4.36
N ARG A 483 -23.40 -22.92 -4.32
CA ARG A 483 -23.20 -24.38 -4.30
C ARG A 483 -22.45 -24.89 -5.54
N SER A 484 -22.68 -24.31 -6.70
CA SER A 484 -22.00 -24.70 -7.95
C SER A 484 -20.55 -24.18 -8.03
N ALA A 485 -20.14 -23.32 -7.11
CA ALA A 485 -18.74 -22.89 -7.01
C ALA A 485 -17.82 -23.95 -6.39
N VAL A 486 -18.38 -24.91 -5.64
CA VAL A 486 -17.63 -25.97 -4.95
C VAL A 486 -17.45 -27.19 -5.85
N GLY A 487 -16.28 -27.79 -5.82
CA GLY A 487 -15.96 -28.98 -6.64
C GLY A 487 -14.62 -29.59 -6.28
N ALA A 488 -14.23 -30.61 -7.03
CA ALA A 488 -12.92 -31.25 -6.83
C ALA A 488 -11.78 -30.25 -6.99
N GLY A 489 -10.83 -30.23 -6.05
CA GLY A 489 -9.69 -29.33 -6.05
C GLY A 489 -9.96 -27.94 -5.48
N ILE A 490 -11.20 -27.65 -5.07
CA ILE A 490 -11.56 -26.39 -4.42
C ILE A 490 -11.73 -26.63 -2.92
N PRO A 491 -11.09 -25.82 -2.05
CA PRO A 491 -11.28 -25.95 -0.61
C PRO A 491 -12.69 -25.51 -0.20
N SER A 492 -13.04 -25.73 1.07
CA SER A 492 -14.25 -25.15 1.68
C SER A 492 -14.26 -23.62 1.52
N ILE A 493 -15.43 -23.05 1.27
CA ILE A 493 -15.58 -21.61 1.08
C ILE A 493 -16.68 -21.04 1.96
N ALA A 494 -16.47 -19.86 2.52
CA ALA A 494 -17.49 -19.03 3.13
C ALA A 494 -17.72 -17.80 2.24
N VAL A 495 -18.94 -17.64 1.71
CA VAL A 495 -19.24 -16.62 0.71
C VAL A 495 -20.67 -16.13 0.83
N ALA A 496 -20.89 -14.83 0.66
CA ALA A 496 -22.20 -14.27 0.39
C ALA A 496 -22.23 -13.76 -1.06
N THR A 497 -23.27 -14.09 -1.79
CA THR A 497 -23.49 -13.63 -3.16
C THR A 497 -24.50 -12.51 -3.18
N GLY A 498 -24.43 -11.67 -4.21
CA GLY A 498 -25.37 -10.58 -4.43
C GLY A 498 -25.67 -10.41 -5.90
N ILE A 499 -26.78 -9.73 -6.14
CA ILE A 499 -27.21 -9.27 -7.45
C ILE A 499 -27.39 -7.77 -7.33
N GLY A 500 -26.55 -7.03 -8.05
CA GLY A 500 -26.65 -5.59 -8.22
C GLY A 500 -27.26 -5.23 -9.57
N GLY A 501 -27.30 -3.93 -9.88
CA GLY A 501 -27.73 -3.43 -11.19
C GLY A 501 -29.23 -3.28 -11.36
N ASP A 502 -29.63 -2.94 -12.59
CA ASP A 502 -31.02 -2.70 -12.98
C ASP A 502 -31.60 -3.94 -13.68
N PRO A 503 -32.77 -4.43 -13.26
CA PRO A 503 -33.47 -5.52 -13.95
C PRO A 503 -33.65 -5.31 -15.46
N LEU A 504 -33.73 -4.06 -15.93
CA LEU A 504 -33.86 -3.70 -17.34
C LEU A 504 -32.51 -3.62 -18.05
N GLY A 505 -31.41 -3.34 -17.33
CA GLY A 505 -30.04 -3.23 -17.86
C GLY A 505 -29.22 -4.52 -17.71
N GLY A 506 -29.68 -5.47 -16.94
CA GLY A 506 -28.99 -6.70 -16.57
C GLY A 506 -28.50 -6.69 -15.12
N TYR A 507 -28.34 -7.88 -14.58
CA TYR A 507 -27.88 -8.05 -13.20
C TYR A 507 -26.36 -8.20 -13.13
N ASP A 508 -25.73 -7.50 -12.19
CA ASP A 508 -24.32 -7.67 -11.86
C ASP A 508 -24.17 -8.86 -10.90
N GLY A 509 -23.27 -9.76 -11.23
CA GLY A 509 -22.89 -10.86 -10.36
C GLY A 509 -21.86 -10.41 -9.34
N ILE A 510 -22.18 -10.55 -8.04
CA ILE A 510 -21.34 -10.07 -6.94
C ILE A 510 -21.07 -11.21 -5.96
N ALA A 511 -19.84 -11.28 -5.43
CA ALA A 511 -19.56 -12.13 -4.27
C ALA A 511 -18.52 -11.49 -3.34
N VAL A 512 -18.66 -11.85 -2.06
CA VAL A 512 -17.79 -11.47 -0.95
C VAL A 512 -17.54 -12.71 -0.11
N GLY A 513 -16.27 -13.12 0.08
CA GLY A 513 -15.99 -14.36 0.77
C GLY A 513 -14.52 -14.64 0.99
N PHE A 514 -14.23 -15.82 1.51
CA PHE A 514 -12.89 -16.28 1.80
C PHE A 514 -12.76 -17.80 1.70
N ALA A 515 -11.54 -18.27 1.53
CA ALA A 515 -11.18 -19.68 1.41
C ALA A 515 -9.78 -19.95 2.01
N PRO A 516 -9.51 -21.16 2.55
CA PRO A 516 -10.48 -22.12 3.04
C PRO A 516 -11.37 -21.55 4.17
N ALA A 517 -12.58 -22.08 4.36
CA ALA A 517 -13.50 -21.54 5.37
C ALA A 517 -12.97 -21.70 6.81
N GLU A 518 -12.26 -22.82 7.11
CA GLU A 518 -11.78 -23.14 8.45
C GLU A 518 -10.44 -22.43 8.79
N ASN A 519 -9.58 -22.19 7.79
CA ASN A 519 -8.28 -21.53 7.96
C ASN A 519 -8.02 -20.60 6.77
N PRO A 520 -8.63 -19.42 6.76
CA PRO A 520 -8.60 -18.52 5.61
C PRO A 520 -7.19 -18.07 5.23
N THR A 521 -6.82 -18.27 3.97
CA THR A 521 -5.58 -17.78 3.37
C THR A 521 -5.81 -16.70 2.32
N ILE A 522 -7.05 -16.65 1.79
CA ILE A 522 -7.46 -15.65 0.81
C ILE A 522 -8.87 -15.17 1.13
N ALA A 523 -9.06 -13.86 1.20
CA ALA A 523 -10.34 -13.19 1.21
C ALA A 523 -10.52 -12.45 -0.11
N PHE A 524 -11.72 -12.42 -0.67
CA PHE A 524 -11.98 -11.86 -1.98
C PHE A 524 -13.31 -11.10 -2.03
N GLY A 525 -13.34 -10.17 -2.98
CA GLY A 525 -14.56 -9.50 -3.42
C GLY A 525 -14.52 -9.34 -4.93
N PHE A 526 -15.61 -9.60 -5.62
CA PHE A 526 -15.70 -9.34 -7.04
C PHE A 526 -17.05 -8.80 -7.48
N VAL A 527 -17.04 -8.13 -8.61
CA VAL A 527 -18.19 -7.67 -9.37
C VAL A 527 -17.98 -7.97 -10.84
N ALA A 528 -18.97 -8.56 -11.47
CA ALA A 528 -19.02 -8.80 -12.91
C ALA A 528 -20.32 -8.20 -13.47
N GLU A 529 -20.19 -7.16 -14.30
CA GLU A 529 -21.32 -6.42 -14.84
C GLU A 529 -22.10 -7.27 -15.84
N ASN A 530 -23.43 -7.20 -15.76
CA ASN A 530 -24.35 -7.92 -16.63
C ASN A 530 -24.11 -9.43 -16.70
N ALA A 531 -23.62 -10.02 -15.61
CA ALA A 531 -23.28 -11.44 -15.56
C ALA A 531 -24.50 -12.34 -15.27
N GLY A 532 -25.64 -11.75 -14.91
CA GLY A 532 -26.87 -12.47 -14.60
C GLY A 532 -27.04 -12.84 -13.12
N VAL A 533 -27.97 -13.76 -12.83
CA VAL A 533 -28.34 -14.10 -11.44
C VAL A 533 -27.23 -14.84 -10.69
N ALA A 534 -27.20 -14.63 -9.37
CA ALA A 534 -26.11 -14.99 -8.46
C ALA A 534 -25.67 -16.48 -8.55
N ASP A 535 -26.60 -17.41 -8.64
CA ASP A 535 -26.35 -18.85 -8.63
C ASP A 535 -25.72 -19.39 -9.93
N ARG A 536 -25.75 -18.63 -11.01
CA ARG A 536 -25.21 -19.06 -12.31
C ARG A 536 -23.92 -18.36 -12.68
N ALA A 537 -23.88 -17.05 -12.57
CA ALA A 537 -22.73 -16.26 -13.01
C ALA A 537 -21.71 -16.04 -11.89
N ALA A 538 -22.13 -15.57 -10.73
CA ALA A 538 -21.22 -15.35 -9.62
C ALA A 538 -20.56 -16.64 -9.14
N ALA A 539 -21.31 -17.74 -9.05
CA ALA A 539 -20.76 -19.04 -8.66
C ALA A 539 -19.80 -19.62 -9.70
N ALA A 540 -20.06 -19.42 -11.01
CA ALA A 540 -19.16 -19.88 -12.07
C ALA A 540 -17.84 -19.10 -12.07
N ILE A 541 -17.87 -17.79 -11.92
CA ILE A 541 -16.69 -16.93 -11.79
C ILE A 541 -15.87 -17.34 -10.56
N LEU A 542 -16.55 -17.54 -9.43
CA LEU A 542 -15.90 -17.98 -8.20
C LEU A 542 -15.22 -19.33 -8.34
N HIS A 543 -15.90 -20.30 -8.98
CA HIS A 543 -15.33 -21.62 -9.30
C HIS A 543 -14.02 -21.49 -10.08
N GLN A 544 -14.03 -20.74 -11.18
CA GLN A 544 -12.85 -20.53 -12.04
C GLN A 544 -11.72 -19.82 -11.27
N PHE A 545 -12.05 -18.84 -10.46
CA PHE A 545 -11.05 -18.15 -9.64
C PHE A 545 -10.35 -19.12 -8.68
N LEU A 546 -11.12 -19.85 -7.89
CA LEU A 546 -10.61 -20.74 -6.85
C LEU A 546 -9.80 -21.92 -7.42
N LEU A 547 -10.16 -22.43 -8.61
CA LEU A 547 -9.35 -23.43 -9.32
C LEU A 547 -7.95 -22.91 -9.70
N GLY A 548 -7.83 -21.62 -9.98
CA GLY A 548 -6.55 -21.00 -10.35
C GLY A 548 -5.70 -20.55 -9.17
N VAL A 549 -6.26 -20.52 -7.95
CA VAL A 549 -5.55 -20.11 -6.73
C VAL A 549 -4.69 -21.26 -6.20
N PRO A 550 -3.39 -21.04 -5.97
CA PRO A 550 -2.55 -22.05 -5.33
C PRO A 550 -2.84 -22.06 -3.81
N PHE A 551 -3.67 -22.97 -3.36
CA PHE A 551 -3.85 -23.27 -1.93
C PHE A 551 -2.73 -24.23 -1.49
N GLU A 552 -1.79 -23.73 -0.70
CA GLU A 552 -0.69 -24.50 -0.09
C GLU A 552 -1.00 -24.88 1.35
#